data_cb6ff2d4b14d817f471cf5e82c64b13e
#
_entry.id   cb6ff2d4b14d817f471cf5e82c64b13e
#
_cell.length_a   1.000
_cell.length_b   1.000
_cell.length_c   1.000
_cell.angle_alpha   90.00
_cell.angle_beta   90.00
_cell.angle_gamma   90.00
#
_symmetry.space_group_name_H-M   'P 1'
#
loop_
_entity.id
_entity.type
_entity.pdbx_description
1 polymer ?
#
loop_
_entity_poly.entity_id
_entity_poly.type
_entity_poly.pdbx_seq_one_letter_code
_entity_poly.pdbx_strand_id
1 'polypeptide(L)'
;KFSMPIFGVMGNIDCKRINQNIIKARHYGGKLKIVPGSLREAITAAIKEWSNNPDYYYLIGSTCSSAPFVDIVRYAQSIIGKEMREQFMELEGKLPNEIVGCAGAGSNFSGSIHEFLDEPEIKKVVVEAEETAALTDGTKGIMQGMVTKFLQSDDGSKSLGGTSLGAGIMYYGISPQLAHLNDIGAIEASVASDKELLETYKLVAQNEGIGISFEPAAAITEALKRAKGKPKDYIICATCCGRVEKDLDVIEKLIGKDFE
;
A
#
# COMPACT_ATOMS: atom_id res chain seq x y z
N LYS A 1 4.98 -14.31 21.71
CA LYS A 1 4.25 -15.59 21.69
C LYS A 1 5.17 -16.77 21.32
N PHE A 2 6.13 -16.55 20.42
CA PHE A 2 7.08 -17.58 19.97
C PHE A 2 8.41 -17.57 20.73
N SER A 3 8.56 -16.70 21.72
CA SER A 3 9.79 -16.53 22.53
C SER A 3 11.06 -16.26 21.68
N MET A 4 10.88 -15.69 20.49
CA MET A 4 11.97 -15.32 19.61
C MET A 4 12.32 -13.84 19.80
N PRO A 5 13.62 -13.51 19.94
CA PRO A 5 14.02 -12.10 19.93
C PRO A 5 13.72 -11.48 18.57
N ILE A 6 13.21 -10.24 18.58
CA ILE A 6 12.89 -9.50 17.37
C ILE A 6 13.53 -8.12 17.41
N PHE A 7 14.05 -7.67 16.27
CA PHE A 7 14.39 -6.28 16.07
C PHE A 7 13.89 -5.79 14.71
N GLY A 8 13.47 -4.52 14.68
CA GLY A 8 13.07 -3.84 13.46
C GLY A 8 14.18 -2.92 12.96
N VAL A 9 14.23 -2.70 11.65
CA VAL A 9 15.08 -1.68 11.03
C VAL A 9 14.18 -0.57 10.50
N MET A 10 14.51 0.70 10.76
CA MET A 10 13.69 1.85 10.38
C MET A 10 14.56 3.01 9.92
N GLY A 11 14.10 3.72 8.88
CA GLY A 11 14.75 4.94 8.42
C GLY A 11 14.53 6.12 9.38
N ASN A 12 15.53 6.98 9.57
CA ASN A 12 15.42 8.13 10.46
C ASN A 12 14.42 9.19 9.96
N ILE A 13 14.15 9.23 8.66
CA ILE A 13 13.11 10.09 8.07
C ILE A 13 11.72 9.60 8.52
N ASP A 14 11.48 8.30 8.43
CA ASP A 14 10.19 7.69 8.80
C ASP A 14 9.95 7.74 10.31
N CYS A 15 11.03 7.67 11.13
CA CYS A 15 10.92 7.79 12.58
C CYS A 15 10.24 9.09 13.04
N LYS A 16 10.48 10.18 12.31
CA LYS A 16 9.85 11.47 12.62
C LYS A 16 8.38 11.52 12.24
N ARG A 17 8.02 10.81 11.16
CA ARG A 17 6.67 10.81 10.60
C ARG A 17 5.74 9.83 11.33
N ILE A 18 6.25 8.68 11.76
CA ILE A 18 5.45 7.58 12.34
C ILE A 18 5.97 7.20 13.74
N ASN A 19 6.18 8.21 14.59
CA ASN A 19 6.70 8.02 15.94
C ASN A 19 5.86 7.05 16.79
N GLN A 20 4.55 7.00 16.58
CA GLN A 20 3.66 6.06 17.27
C GLN A 20 4.04 4.60 17.07
N ASN A 21 4.54 4.23 15.88
CA ASN A 21 4.99 2.86 15.62
C ASN A 21 6.26 2.50 16.41
N ILE A 22 7.15 3.48 16.64
CA ILE A 22 8.34 3.32 17.49
C ILE A 22 7.93 3.07 18.93
N ILE A 23 6.99 3.89 19.43
CA ILE A 23 6.46 3.74 20.80
C ILE A 23 5.83 2.37 20.99
N LYS A 24 4.98 1.94 20.05
CA LYS A 24 4.35 0.61 20.08
C LYS A 24 5.37 -0.52 20.03
N ALA A 25 6.35 -0.46 19.11
CA ALA A 25 7.37 -1.49 18.99
C ALA A 25 8.17 -1.64 20.29
N ARG A 26 8.57 -0.54 20.91
CA ARG A 26 9.29 -0.54 22.20
C ARG A 26 8.40 -1.04 23.34
N HIS A 27 7.15 -0.60 23.37
CA HIS A 27 6.17 -1.03 24.39
C HIS A 27 5.98 -2.55 24.37
N TYR A 28 5.99 -3.17 23.21
CA TYR A 28 5.92 -4.64 23.07
C TYR A 28 7.28 -5.37 23.20
N GLY A 29 8.33 -4.65 23.64
CA GLY A 29 9.64 -5.25 23.90
C GLY A 29 10.51 -5.44 22.65
N GLY A 30 10.10 -4.88 21.50
CA GLY A 30 10.91 -4.90 20.27
C GLY A 30 12.10 -3.95 20.35
N LYS A 31 13.22 -4.36 19.78
CA LYS A 31 14.40 -3.51 19.56
C LYS A 31 14.33 -2.87 18.19
N LEU A 32 14.84 -1.63 18.06
CA LEU A 32 14.87 -0.89 16.80
C LEU A 32 16.29 -0.45 16.47
N LYS A 33 16.70 -0.74 15.24
CA LYS A 33 17.92 -0.21 14.60
C LYS A 33 17.51 0.90 13.65
N ILE A 34 17.93 2.13 13.98
CA ILE A 34 17.66 3.30 13.13
C ILE A 34 18.81 3.47 12.15
N VAL A 35 18.47 3.61 10.87
CA VAL A 35 19.43 3.84 9.78
C VAL A 35 19.17 5.20 9.12
N PRO A 36 20.18 5.84 8.52
CA PRO A 36 19.96 7.04 7.71
C PRO A 36 19.08 6.74 6.49
N GLY A 37 18.14 7.64 6.17
CA GLY A 37 17.27 7.53 5.01
C GLY A 37 15.84 7.14 5.36
N SER A 38 15.15 6.57 4.37
CA SER A 38 13.75 6.18 4.38
C SER A 38 13.55 4.66 4.52
N LEU A 39 12.34 4.18 4.28
CA LEU A 39 12.00 2.75 4.20
C LEU A 39 12.91 1.98 3.22
N ARG A 40 13.32 2.59 2.11
CA ARG A 40 14.23 1.98 1.13
C ARG A 40 15.56 1.56 1.75
N GLU A 41 16.21 2.49 2.46
CA GLU A 41 17.48 2.25 3.14
C GLU A 41 17.31 1.27 4.30
N ALA A 42 16.17 1.31 4.99
CA ALA A 42 15.84 0.38 6.05
C ALA A 42 15.70 -1.05 5.53
N ILE A 43 15.00 -1.28 4.43
CA ILE A 43 14.86 -2.60 3.81
C ILE A 43 16.24 -3.12 3.34
N THR A 44 17.03 -2.27 2.67
CA THR A 44 18.39 -2.64 2.22
C THR A 44 19.27 -3.06 3.40
N ALA A 45 19.21 -2.32 4.51
CA ALA A 45 19.96 -2.64 5.73
C ALA A 45 19.45 -3.94 6.39
N ALA A 46 18.14 -4.18 6.39
CA ALA A 46 17.57 -5.41 6.92
C ALA A 46 17.98 -6.65 6.11
N ILE A 47 17.95 -6.56 4.77
CA ILE A 47 18.40 -7.64 3.88
C ILE A 47 19.91 -7.93 4.10
N LYS A 48 20.73 -6.88 4.22
CA LYS A 48 22.15 -7.02 4.51
C LYS A 48 22.41 -7.67 5.87
N GLU A 49 21.67 -7.29 6.88
CA GLU A 49 21.76 -7.87 8.21
C GLU A 49 21.40 -9.36 8.19
N TRP A 50 20.30 -9.71 7.53
CA TRP A 50 19.84 -11.09 7.35
C TRP A 50 20.87 -11.92 6.56
N SER A 51 21.39 -11.43 5.45
CA SER A 51 22.35 -12.17 4.61
C SER A 51 23.69 -12.46 5.31
N ASN A 52 24.06 -11.64 6.30
CA ASN A 52 25.29 -11.81 7.08
C ASN A 52 25.11 -12.70 8.32
N ASN A 53 23.87 -13.06 8.68
CA ASN A 53 23.55 -13.80 9.89
C ASN A 53 22.63 -14.97 9.55
N PRO A 54 23.19 -16.18 9.33
CA PRO A 54 22.42 -17.36 8.91
C PRO A 54 21.28 -17.77 9.87
N ASP A 55 21.40 -17.42 11.14
CA ASP A 55 20.40 -17.73 12.17
C ASP A 55 19.23 -16.74 12.20
N TYR A 56 19.27 -15.70 11.37
CA TYR A 56 18.19 -14.72 11.33
C TYR A 56 17.11 -15.14 10.34
N TYR A 57 15.88 -14.88 10.73
CA TYR A 57 14.72 -14.98 9.84
C TYR A 57 14.32 -13.58 9.37
N TYR A 58 14.30 -13.38 8.08
CA TYR A 58 13.84 -12.11 7.48
C TYR A 58 12.33 -12.09 7.42
N LEU A 59 11.70 -11.37 8.34
CA LEU A 59 10.25 -11.21 8.41
C LEU A 59 9.84 -9.95 7.65
N ILE A 60 9.49 -10.11 6.38
CA ILE A 60 8.96 -9.03 5.54
C ILE A 60 7.46 -9.18 5.37
N GLY A 61 6.72 -8.05 5.42
CA GLY A 61 5.28 -7.98 5.22
C GLY A 61 4.88 -7.32 3.89
N SER A 62 5.77 -7.32 2.89
CA SER A 62 5.55 -6.67 1.60
C SER A 62 5.59 -7.67 0.45
N THR A 63 4.67 -7.50 -0.52
CA THR A 63 4.74 -8.21 -1.81
C THR A 63 5.75 -7.59 -2.78
N CYS A 64 6.29 -6.42 -2.48
CA CYS A 64 7.45 -5.87 -3.19
C CYS A 64 8.72 -6.55 -2.65
N SER A 65 8.88 -7.82 -2.98
CA SER A 65 9.95 -8.70 -2.53
C SER A 65 10.14 -9.86 -3.51
N SER A 66 11.30 -10.51 -3.44
CA SER A 66 11.59 -11.71 -4.25
C SER A 66 10.84 -12.93 -3.74
N ALA A 67 10.73 -13.98 -4.57
CA ALA A 67 10.29 -15.29 -4.12
C ALA A 67 11.26 -15.86 -3.06
N PRO A 68 10.77 -16.60 -2.04
CA PRO A 68 9.37 -16.98 -1.82
C PRO A 68 8.53 -15.94 -1.04
N PHE A 69 9.14 -14.84 -0.59
CA PHE A 69 8.49 -13.86 0.29
C PHE A 69 7.24 -13.23 -0.33
N VAL A 70 7.30 -12.88 -1.61
CA VAL A 70 6.15 -12.31 -2.33
C VAL A 70 4.94 -13.24 -2.27
N ASP A 71 5.14 -14.55 -2.42
CA ASP A 71 4.07 -15.55 -2.38
C ASP A 71 3.52 -15.76 -0.98
N ILE A 72 4.41 -15.82 0.03
CA ILE A 72 4.02 -15.95 1.45
C ILE A 72 3.15 -14.75 1.86
N VAL A 73 3.57 -13.53 1.52
CA VAL A 73 2.83 -12.32 1.90
C VAL A 73 1.51 -12.23 1.15
N ARG A 74 1.49 -12.51 -0.17
CA ARG A 74 0.25 -12.54 -0.94
C ARG A 74 -0.73 -13.56 -0.37
N TYR A 75 -0.28 -14.78 -0.07
CA TYR A 75 -1.12 -15.81 0.53
C TYR A 75 -1.70 -15.36 1.87
N ALA A 76 -0.89 -14.79 2.76
CA ALA A 76 -1.38 -14.27 4.04
C ALA A 76 -2.40 -13.12 3.86
N GLN A 77 -2.22 -12.27 2.87
CA GLN A 77 -3.13 -11.15 2.56
C GLN A 77 -4.39 -11.59 1.79
N SER A 78 -4.39 -12.77 1.16
CA SER A 78 -5.54 -13.24 0.36
C SER A 78 -6.82 -13.46 1.18
N ILE A 79 -6.72 -13.54 2.49
CA ILE A 79 -7.88 -13.54 3.38
C ILE A 79 -8.81 -12.35 3.13
N ILE A 80 -8.27 -11.19 2.73
CA ILE A 80 -9.05 -9.99 2.40
C ILE A 80 -10.00 -10.28 1.23
N GLY A 81 -9.46 -10.82 0.13
CA GLY A 81 -10.25 -11.18 -1.05
C GLY A 81 -11.26 -12.29 -0.77
N LYS A 82 -10.88 -13.27 0.04
CA LYS A 82 -11.76 -14.38 0.44
C LYS A 82 -12.97 -13.87 1.23
N GLU A 83 -12.73 -13.10 2.29
CA GLU A 83 -13.81 -12.51 3.08
C GLU A 83 -14.65 -11.54 2.25
N MET A 84 -14.03 -10.75 1.36
CA MET A 84 -14.74 -9.87 0.43
C MET A 84 -15.71 -10.66 -0.46
N ARG A 85 -15.27 -11.77 -1.07
CA ARG A 85 -16.13 -12.62 -1.90
C ARG A 85 -17.31 -13.18 -1.11
N GLU A 86 -17.06 -13.72 0.09
CA GLU A 86 -18.09 -14.27 0.96
C GLU A 86 -19.14 -13.21 1.35
N GLN A 87 -18.66 -12.03 1.79
CA GLN A 87 -19.53 -10.93 2.22
C GLN A 87 -20.36 -10.34 1.07
N PHE A 88 -19.80 -10.18 -0.12
CA PHE A 88 -20.58 -9.72 -1.28
C PHE A 88 -21.69 -10.69 -1.68
N MET A 89 -21.40 -11.99 -1.67
CA MET A 89 -22.42 -13.00 -1.95
C MET A 89 -23.52 -13.05 -0.89
N GLU A 90 -23.17 -12.81 0.37
CA GLU A 90 -24.14 -12.77 1.48
C GLU A 90 -25.01 -11.50 1.44
N LEU A 91 -24.42 -10.33 1.23
CA LEU A 91 -25.09 -9.04 1.33
C LEU A 91 -25.79 -8.62 0.03
N GLU A 92 -25.18 -8.87 -1.12
CA GLU A 92 -25.64 -8.37 -2.41
C GLU A 92 -26.14 -9.50 -3.35
N GLY A 93 -25.87 -10.76 -3.01
CA GLY A 93 -26.18 -11.92 -3.87
C GLY A 93 -25.35 -11.97 -5.15
N LYS A 94 -24.37 -11.08 -5.35
CA LYS A 94 -23.51 -11.00 -6.50
C LYS A 94 -22.15 -10.39 -6.14
N LEU A 95 -21.14 -10.65 -6.97
CA LEU A 95 -19.82 -10.05 -6.83
C LEU A 95 -19.80 -8.59 -7.32
N PRO A 96 -18.82 -7.77 -6.87
CA PRO A 96 -18.69 -6.40 -7.34
C PRO A 96 -18.28 -6.36 -8.81
N ASN A 97 -18.65 -5.30 -9.50
CA ASN A 97 -18.23 -5.07 -10.89
C ASN A 97 -16.78 -4.57 -10.96
N GLU A 98 -16.35 -3.83 -9.94
CA GLU A 98 -14.99 -3.30 -9.84
C GLU A 98 -14.47 -3.43 -8.40
N ILE A 99 -13.17 -3.76 -8.27
CA ILE A 99 -12.43 -3.71 -7.02
C ILE A 99 -11.36 -2.63 -7.18
N VAL A 100 -11.39 -1.62 -6.33
CA VAL A 100 -10.45 -0.49 -6.34
C VAL A 100 -9.66 -0.51 -5.05
N GLY A 101 -8.34 -0.52 -5.13
CA GLY A 101 -7.49 -0.48 -3.95
C GLY A 101 -6.26 0.39 -4.17
N CYS A 102 -5.67 0.92 -3.11
CA CYS A 102 -4.45 1.70 -3.21
C CYS A 102 -3.20 0.81 -3.12
N ALA A 103 -2.10 1.28 -3.67
CA ALA A 103 -0.81 0.62 -3.53
C ALA A 103 0.35 1.60 -3.35
N GLY A 104 1.19 1.27 -2.35
CA GLY A 104 2.60 1.59 -2.37
C GLY A 104 3.35 0.38 -2.90
N ALA A 105 3.80 -0.52 -2.02
CA ALA A 105 4.39 -1.80 -2.44
C ALA A 105 3.36 -2.84 -2.97
N GLY A 106 2.07 -2.69 -2.65
CA GLY A 106 0.96 -3.41 -3.24
C GLY A 106 0.43 -4.64 -2.50
N SER A 107 0.88 -4.92 -1.27
CA SER A 107 0.48 -6.16 -0.56
C SER A 107 -1.02 -6.23 -0.24
N ASN A 108 -1.62 -5.12 0.19
CA ASN A 108 -3.05 -5.04 0.45
C ASN A 108 -3.87 -5.30 -0.81
N PHE A 109 -3.56 -4.60 -1.90
CA PHE A 109 -4.24 -4.76 -3.17
C PHE A 109 -4.07 -6.18 -3.74
N SER A 110 -2.85 -6.75 -3.67
CA SER A 110 -2.60 -8.14 -4.09
C SER A 110 -3.50 -9.14 -3.35
N GLY A 111 -3.68 -8.93 -2.03
CA GLY A 111 -4.58 -9.75 -1.22
C GLY A 111 -6.05 -9.56 -1.59
N SER A 112 -6.47 -8.32 -1.82
CA SER A 112 -7.86 -7.98 -2.16
C SER A 112 -8.31 -8.60 -3.48
N ILE A 113 -7.43 -8.66 -4.49
CA ILE A 113 -7.78 -9.16 -5.82
C ILE A 113 -7.49 -10.65 -6.02
N HIS A 114 -6.81 -11.32 -5.08
CA HIS A 114 -6.32 -12.69 -5.28
C HIS A 114 -7.43 -13.67 -5.68
N GLU A 115 -8.54 -13.64 -4.97
CA GLU A 115 -9.69 -14.53 -5.21
C GLU A 115 -10.53 -14.16 -6.46
N PHE A 116 -10.14 -13.08 -7.15
CA PHE A 116 -10.84 -12.55 -8.31
C PHE A 116 -9.98 -12.56 -9.58
N LEU A 117 -8.80 -13.17 -9.55
CA LEU A 117 -7.89 -13.17 -10.71
C LEU A 117 -8.47 -13.96 -11.89
N ASP A 118 -9.26 -14.99 -11.61
CA ASP A 118 -9.91 -15.84 -12.61
C ASP A 118 -11.29 -15.29 -13.06
N GLU A 119 -11.66 -14.07 -12.61
CA GLU A 119 -12.91 -13.39 -12.95
C GLU A 119 -12.59 -12.17 -13.84
N PRO A 120 -12.40 -12.35 -15.16
CA PRO A 120 -11.97 -11.25 -16.05
C PRO A 120 -13.02 -10.13 -16.18
N GLU A 121 -14.29 -10.42 -15.92
CA GLU A 121 -15.38 -9.45 -15.92
C GLU A 121 -15.33 -8.46 -14.76
N ILE A 122 -14.68 -8.82 -13.65
CA ILE A 122 -14.47 -7.92 -12.51
C ILE A 122 -13.22 -7.08 -12.79
N LYS A 123 -13.39 -5.77 -12.89
CA LYS A 123 -12.27 -4.85 -13.04
C LYS A 123 -11.48 -4.74 -11.74
N LYS A 124 -10.17 -4.79 -11.82
CA LYS A 124 -9.24 -4.64 -10.70
C LYS A 124 -8.41 -3.38 -10.95
N VAL A 125 -8.59 -2.38 -10.10
CA VAL A 125 -7.99 -1.06 -10.29
C VAL A 125 -7.09 -0.74 -9.11
N VAL A 126 -5.82 -0.53 -9.38
CA VAL A 126 -4.83 -0.11 -8.38
C VAL A 126 -4.57 1.38 -8.50
N VAL A 127 -4.60 2.07 -7.36
CA VAL A 127 -4.39 3.52 -7.30
C VAL A 127 -3.09 3.82 -6.56
N GLU A 128 -2.21 4.54 -7.21
CA GLU A 128 -0.92 4.98 -6.68
C GLU A 128 -0.98 6.48 -6.32
N ALA A 129 -0.09 6.94 -5.44
CA ALA A 129 0.11 8.36 -5.25
C ALA A 129 0.89 8.94 -6.43
N GLU A 130 0.49 10.12 -6.91
CA GLU A 130 1.02 10.75 -8.14
C GLU A 130 2.54 10.83 -8.19
N GLU A 131 3.21 11.23 -7.10
CA GLU A 131 4.67 11.35 -7.09
C GLU A 131 5.41 10.01 -6.86
N THR A 132 4.70 8.92 -6.57
CA THR A 132 5.28 7.60 -6.30
C THR A 132 4.64 6.48 -7.10
N ALA A 133 4.14 6.80 -8.29
CA ALA A 133 3.41 5.91 -9.18
C ALA A 133 4.34 4.94 -9.92
N ALA A 134 4.87 3.94 -9.19
CA ALA A 134 5.86 3.00 -9.69
C ALA A 134 5.32 2.08 -10.79
N LEU A 135 4.04 1.75 -10.76
CA LEU A 135 3.39 0.90 -11.77
C LEU A 135 3.09 1.69 -13.05
N THR A 136 2.68 2.95 -12.89
CA THR A 136 2.30 3.86 -13.98
C THR A 136 3.53 4.46 -14.66
N ASP A 137 4.46 5.05 -13.90
CA ASP A 137 5.60 5.83 -14.40
C ASP A 137 6.94 5.11 -14.26
N GLY A 138 6.97 4.02 -13.49
CA GLY A 138 8.20 3.26 -13.26
C GLY A 138 8.59 2.41 -14.47
N THR A 139 9.88 2.13 -14.56
CA THR A 139 10.45 1.25 -15.58
C THR A 139 10.95 -0.05 -14.97
N LYS A 140 11.02 -1.13 -15.77
CA LYS A 140 11.53 -2.43 -15.32
C LYS A 140 13.01 -2.37 -15.01
N GLY A 141 13.39 -2.97 -13.89
CA GLY A 141 14.78 -3.10 -13.49
C GLY A 141 14.94 -4.05 -12.31
N ILE A 142 16.17 -4.15 -11.80
CA ILE A 142 16.49 -4.99 -10.65
C ILE A 142 16.46 -4.13 -9.38
N MET A 143 15.60 -4.47 -8.45
CA MET A 143 15.45 -3.80 -7.17
C MET A 143 15.42 -4.84 -6.04
N GLN A 144 16.34 -4.74 -5.08
CA GLN A 144 16.35 -5.58 -3.88
C GLN A 144 16.20 -7.11 -4.17
N GLY A 145 16.87 -7.59 -5.23
CA GLY A 145 16.88 -9.01 -5.60
C GLY A 145 15.68 -9.49 -6.43
N MET A 146 14.85 -8.59 -6.93
CA MET A 146 13.73 -8.92 -7.81
C MET A 146 13.72 -8.06 -9.06
N VAL A 147 13.07 -8.55 -10.11
CA VAL A 147 12.75 -7.76 -11.31
C VAL A 147 11.33 -7.21 -11.17
N THR A 148 11.21 -5.89 -11.17
CA THR A 148 9.91 -5.22 -11.05
C THR A 148 9.95 -3.84 -11.71
N LYS A 149 8.80 -3.14 -11.71
CA LYS A 149 8.73 -1.72 -12.04
C LYS A 149 9.05 -0.88 -10.80
N PHE A 150 9.86 0.13 -10.96
CA PHE A 150 10.14 1.12 -9.92
C PHE A 150 10.57 2.45 -10.55
N LEU A 151 10.46 3.52 -9.77
CA LEU A 151 10.89 4.84 -10.19
C LEU A 151 12.42 4.90 -10.20
N GLN A 152 13.00 5.12 -11.37
CA GLN A 152 14.44 5.22 -11.56
C GLN A 152 14.79 6.26 -12.62
N SER A 153 16.03 6.74 -12.59
CA SER A 153 16.57 7.63 -13.63
C SER A 153 16.62 6.92 -14.99
N ASP A 154 16.62 7.69 -16.07
CA ASP A 154 16.60 7.16 -17.46
C ASP A 154 17.74 6.18 -17.74
N ASP A 155 18.89 6.41 -17.10
CA ASP A 155 20.07 5.54 -17.20
C ASP A 155 20.03 4.33 -16.23
N GLY A 156 18.99 4.22 -15.40
CA GLY A 156 18.84 3.17 -14.39
C GLY A 156 19.85 3.23 -13.23
N SER A 157 20.68 4.26 -13.15
CA SER A 157 21.76 4.36 -12.15
C SER A 157 21.26 4.74 -10.74
N LYS A 158 20.09 5.37 -10.66
CA LYS A 158 19.51 5.87 -9.40
C LYS A 158 18.03 5.52 -9.31
N SER A 159 17.59 5.04 -8.15
CA SER A 159 16.17 4.99 -7.83
C SER A 159 15.70 6.37 -7.41
N LEU A 160 14.59 6.80 -7.99
CA LEU A 160 13.92 8.06 -7.67
C LEU A 160 12.93 7.82 -6.53
N GLY A 161 12.47 8.89 -5.90
CA GLY A 161 11.44 8.85 -4.88
C GLY A 161 10.57 10.08 -5.01
N GLY A 162 9.41 10.03 -4.42
CA GLY A 162 8.47 11.13 -4.30
C GLY A 162 7.93 11.24 -2.89
N THR A 163 6.98 12.10 -2.70
CA THR A 163 6.26 12.32 -1.44
C THR A 163 4.77 12.07 -1.61
N SER A 164 4.07 11.80 -0.52
CA SER A 164 2.60 11.77 -0.49
C SER A 164 2.11 11.99 0.92
N LEU A 165 0.87 12.46 1.06
CA LEU A 165 0.15 12.49 2.33
C LEU A 165 -0.02 11.07 2.88
N GLY A 166 -0.28 10.07 2.04
CA GLY A 166 -0.38 8.68 2.42
C GLY A 166 0.97 8.00 2.59
N ALA A 167 1.46 7.88 3.83
CA ALA A 167 2.75 7.25 4.10
C ALA A 167 2.87 5.81 3.56
N GLY A 168 1.78 5.05 3.58
CA GLY A 168 1.75 3.66 3.13
C GLY A 168 1.69 3.48 1.61
N ILE A 169 1.43 4.55 0.85
CA ILE A 169 1.51 4.54 -0.61
C ILE A 169 2.73 5.28 -1.15
N MET A 170 3.59 5.76 -0.26
CA MET A 170 4.83 6.45 -0.60
C MET A 170 5.98 5.45 -0.72
N TYR A 171 5.97 4.65 -1.78
CA TYR A 171 7.05 3.70 -2.07
C TYR A 171 7.40 3.73 -3.55
N TYR A 172 8.68 3.71 -3.86
CA TYR A 172 9.23 3.89 -5.20
C TYR A 172 9.19 2.66 -6.10
N GLY A 173 8.69 1.53 -5.62
CA GLY A 173 8.61 0.27 -6.36
C GLY A 173 7.35 -0.51 -6.03
N ILE A 174 6.97 -1.40 -6.92
CA ILE A 174 5.74 -2.18 -6.82
C ILE A 174 6.03 -3.69 -6.76
N SER A 175 5.07 -4.47 -6.27
CA SER A 175 5.12 -5.94 -6.33
C SER A 175 5.42 -6.44 -7.75
N PRO A 176 6.38 -7.37 -7.93
CA PRO A 176 6.64 -7.95 -9.25
C PRO A 176 5.43 -8.67 -9.84
N GLN A 177 4.55 -9.21 -9.00
CA GLN A 177 3.31 -9.84 -9.44
C GLN A 177 2.32 -8.79 -9.96
N LEU A 178 2.16 -7.64 -9.28
CA LEU A 178 1.31 -6.56 -9.78
C LEU A 178 1.87 -5.92 -11.05
N ALA A 179 3.19 -5.77 -11.15
CA ALA A 179 3.83 -5.30 -12.38
C ALA A 179 3.50 -6.24 -13.56
N HIS A 180 3.57 -7.55 -13.34
CA HIS A 180 3.21 -8.54 -14.36
C HIS A 180 1.71 -8.48 -14.71
N LEU A 181 0.81 -8.45 -13.73
CA LEU A 181 -0.64 -8.37 -13.96
C LEU A 181 -1.04 -7.12 -14.75
N ASN A 182 -0.37 -5.99 -14.50
CA ASN A 182 -0.57 -4.77 -15.26
C ASN A 182 -0.06 -4.91 -16.70
N ASP A 183 1.13 -5.51 -16.91
CA ASP A 183 1.69 -5.70 -18.25
C ASP A 183 0.82 -6.58 -19.15
N ILE A 184 0.13 -7.57 -18.58
CA ILE A 184 -0.80 -8.45 -19.33
C ILE A 184 -2.23 -7.89 -19.37
N GLY A 185 -2.49 -6.71 -18.81
CA GLY A 185 -3.81 -6.06 -18.79
C GLY A 185 -4.84 -6.69 -17.84
N ALA A 186 -4.40 -7.52 -16.88
CA ALA A 186 -5.29 -8.12 -15.88
C ALA A 186 -5.70 -7.14 -14.77
N ILE A 187 -4.96 -6.06 -14.58
CA ILE A 187 -5.28 -4.95 -13.69
C ILE A 187 -5.05 -3.61 -14.40
N GLU A 188 -5.83 -2.60 -14.00
CA GLU A 188 -5.69 -1.20 -14.44
C GLU A 188 -4.92 -0.41 -13.38
N ALA A 189 -4.02 0.49 -13.77
CA ALA A 189 -3.35 1.43 -12.88
C ALA A 189 -3.97 2.83 -13.02
N SER A 190 -4.09 3.54 -11.92
CA SER A 190 -4.54 4.92 -11.84
C SER A 190 -3.73 5.67 -10.78
N VAL A 191 -3.79 6.99 -10.80
CA VAL A 191 -3.09 7.85 -9.85
C VAL A 191 -4.04 8.81 -9.16
N ALA A 192 -3.71 9.18 -7.91
CA ALA A 192 -4.41 10.21 -7.16
C ALA A 192 -3.40 11.22 -6.59
N SER A 193 -3.70 12.51 -6.76
CA SER A 193 -2.90 13.59 -6.21
C SER A 193 -3.18 13.79 -4.71
N ASP A 194 -2.24 14.36 -3.98
CA ASP A 194 -2.39 14.68 -2.56
C ASP A 194 -3.59 15.60 -2.28
N LYS A 195 -3.91 16.48 -3.24
CA LYS A 195 -5.11 17.34 -3.17
C LYS A 195 -6.38 16.49 -3.16
N GLU A 196 -6.50 15.55 -4.08
CA GLU A 196 -7.66 14.65 -4.17
C GLU A 196 -7.76 13.74 -2.94
N LEU A 197 -6.62 13.27 -2.41
CA LEU A 197 -6.60 12.50 -1.16
C LEU A 197 -7.20 13.30 0.00
N LEU A 198 -6.79 14.55 0.16
CA LEU A 198 -7.28 15.43 1.22
C LEU A 198 -8.78 15.75 1.07
N GLU A 199 -9.23 16.03 -0.14
CA GLU A 199 -10.65 16.29 -0.45
C GLU A 199 -11.51 15.05 -0.13
N THR A 200 -11.08 13.87 -0.57
CA THR A 200 -11.80 12.61 -0.30
C THR A 200 -11.77 12.24 1.18
N TYR A 201 -10.64 12.44 1.86
CA TYR A 201 -10.54 12.26 3.31
C TYR A 201 -11.60 13.08 4.06
N LYS A 202 -11.70 14.38 3.74
CA LYS A 202 -12.72 15.29 4.33
C LYS A 202 -14.14 14.82 4.00
N LEU A 203 -14.38 14.45 2.75
CA LEU A 203 -15.68 13.98 2.27
C LEU A 203 -16.18 12.76 3.05
N VAL A 204 -15.33 11.74 3.22
CA VAL A 204 -15.68 10.52 3.95
C VAL A 204 -15.92 10.82 5.43
N ALA A 205 -15.04 11.58 6.06
CA ALA A 205 -15.20 11.95 7.46
C ALA A 205 -16.51 12.70 7.74
N GLN A 206 -16.88 13.63 6.86
CA GLN A 206 -18.07 14.47 7.03
C GLN A 206 -19.39 13.78 6.68
N ASN A 207 -19.40 12.86 5.70
CA ASN A 207 -20.63 12.24 5.25
C ASN A 207 -20.88 10.86 5.88
N GLU A 208 -19.82 10.09 6.17
CA GLU A 208 -19.92 8.74 6.69
C GLU A 208 -19.57 8.66 8.19
N GLY A 209 -18.96 9.69 8.76
CA GLY A 209 -18.47 9.68 10.15
C GLY A 209 -17.33 8.66 10.38
N ILE A 210 -16.62 8.28 9.33
CA ILE A 210 -15.53 7.28 9.37
C ILE A 210 -14.19 7.99 9.25
N GLY A 211 -13.31 7.77 10.23
CA GLY A 211 -11.93 8.23 10.18
C GLY A 211 -11.04 7.27 9.39
N ILE A 212 -10.83 7.56 8.11
CA ILE A 212 -9.90 6.81 7.25
C ILE A 212 -8.50 7.42 7.30
N SER A 213 -7.48 6.70 6.79
CA SER A 213 -6.17 7.30 6.50
C SER A 213 -6.11 7.84 5.06
N PHE A 214 -4.99 8.46 4.69
CA PHE A 214 -4.84 8.97 3.31
C PHE A 214 -4.70 7.87 2.26
N GLU A 215 -4.23 6.68 2.62
CA GLU A 215 -4.10 5.58 1.67
C GLU A 215 -5.45 5.14 1.09
N PRO A 216 -6.48 4.78 1.89
CA PRO A 216 -7.78 4.42 1.32
C PRO A 216 -8.48 5.61 0.66
N ALA A 217 -8.13 6.86 1.01
CA ALA A 217 -8.64 8.02 0.30
C ALA A 217 -8.29 7.96 -1.19
N ALA A 218 -7.11 7.44 -1.58
CA ALA A 218 -6.75 7.25 -2.99
C ALA A 218 -7.73 6.27 -3.70
N ALA A 219 -8.00 5.12 -3.08
CA ALA A 219 -8.93 4.14 -3.63
C ALA A 219 -10.36 4.70 -3.74
N ILE A 220 -10.82 5.41 -2.73
CA ILE A 220 -12.16 6.02 -2.72
C ILE A 220 -12.25 7.15 -3.74
N THR A 221 -11.20 7.96 -3.91
CA THR A 221 -11.12 8.99 -4.97
C THR A 221 -11.39 8.39 -6.34
N GLU A 222 -10.71 7.31 -6.67
CA GLU A 222 -10.89 6.65 -7.96
C GLU A 222 -12.25 5.98 -8.07
N ALA A 223 -12.74 5.34 -7.01
CA ALA A 223 -14.09 4.76 -6.98
C ALA A 223 -15.17 5.81 -7.25
N LEU A 224 -15.06 7.01 -6.66
CA LEU A 224 -15.98 8.13 -6.91
C LEU A 224 -15.91 8.64 -8.36
N LYS A 225 -14.72 8.70 -8.96
CA LYS A 225 -14.57 9.04 -10.38
C LYS A 225 -15.26 8.01 -11.27
N ARG A 226 -15.04 6.72 -10.98
CA ARG A 226 -15.55 5.58 -11.76
C ARG A 226 -17.05 5.36 -11.60
N ALA A 227 -17.63 5.74 -10.47
CA ALA A 227 -19.06 5.64 -10.21
C ALA A 227 -19.91 6.62 -11.07
N LYS A 228 -19.31 7.69 -11.57
CA LYS A 228 -20.04 8.69 -12.39
C LYS A 228 -20.63 8.05 -13.64
N GLY A 229 -21.96 8.19 -13.82
CA GLY A 229 -22.68 7.65 -14.96
C GLY A 229 -22.91 6.14 -14.96
N LYS A 230 -22.56 5.43 -13.89
CA LYS A 230 -22.88 4.01 -13.74
C LYS A 230 -24.35 3.81 -13.33
N PRO A 231 -24.96 2.70 -13.71
CA PRO A 231 -26.29 2.33 -13.24
C PRO A 231 -26.31 2.09 -11.73
N LYS A 232 -27.50 2.17 -11.11
CA LYS A 232 -27.64 2.07 -9.65
C LYS A 232 -27.24 0.71 -9.06
N ASP A 233 -27.32 -0.35 -9.84
CA ASP A 233 -26.97 -1.70 -9.47
C ASP A 233 -25.50 -2.06 -9.75
N TYR A 234 -24.70 -1.08 -10.22
CA TYR A 234 -23.28 -1.24 -10.43
C TYR A 234 -22.52 -1.09 -9.12
N ILE A 235 -21.79 -2.12 -8.73
CA ILE A 235 -21.10 -2.18 -7.44
C ILE A 235 -19.61 -1.94 -7.63
N ILE A 236 -19.07 -0.96 -6.92
CA ILE A 236 -17.64 -0.70 -6.83
C ILE A 236 -17.20 -0.94 -5.38
N CYS A 237 -16.30 -1.89 -5.17
CA CYS A 237 -15.68 -2.14 -3.89
C CYS A 237 -14.39 -1.35 -3.75
N ALA A 238 -14.36 -0.33 -2.89
CA ALA A 238 -13.13 0.38 -2.54
C ALA A 238 -12.55 -0.18 -1.23
N THR A 239 -11.31 -0.67 -1.27
CA THR A 239 -10.67 -1.22 -0.08
C THR A 239 -10.29 -0.10 0.90
N CYS A 240 -10.85 -0.14 2.11
CA CYS A 240 -10.60 0.84 3.16
C CYS A 240 -9.51 0.34 4.12
N CYS A 241 -8.25 0.38 3.68
CA CYS A 241 -7.09 -0.03 4.45
C CYS A 241 -6.47 1.14 5.23
N GLY A 242 -6.22 0.94 6.50
CA GLY A 242 -5.62 1.98 7.35
C GLY A 242 -6.65 2.90 8.01
N ARG A 243 -6.22 3.46 9.12
CA ARG A 243 -7.05 4.23 10.05
C ARG A 243 -6.44 5.61 10.31
N VAL A 244 -7.29 6.56 10.70
CA VAL A 244 -6.95 7.98 10.86
C VAL A 244 -5.85 8.26 11.88
N GLU A 245 -5.74 7.45 12.94
CA GLU A 245 -4.87 7.76 14.09
C GLU A 245 -3.39 7.91 13.75
N LYS A 246 -2.94 7.27 12.66
CA LYS A 246 -1.55 7.41 12.22
C LYS A 246 -1.25 8.74 11.52
N ASP A 247 -2.30 9.41 11.03
CA ASP A 247 -2.20 10.63 10.22
C ASP A 247 -2.64 11.89 10.97
N LEU A 248 -3.08 11.78 12.25
CA LEU A 248 -3.59 12.91 13.04
C LEU A 248 -2.64 14.10 13.07
N ASP A 249 -1.32 13.88 13.24
CA ASP A 249 -0.33 14.95 13.25
C ASP A 249 -0.23 15.70 11.89
N VAL A 250 -0.52 15.01 10.79
CA VAL A 250 -0.56 15.60 9.45
C VAL A 250 -1.87 16.34 9.24
N ILE A 251 -2.96 15.73 9.66
CA ILE A 251 -4.31 16.29 9.57
C ILE A 251 -4.42 17.58 10.37
N GLU A 252 -3.90 17.63 11.61
CA GLU A 252 -3.86 18.84 12.43
C GLU A 252 -3.18 20.00 11.71
N LYS A 253 -2.05 19.74 11.05
CA LYS A 253 -1.32 20.78 10.29
C LYS A 253 -2.06 21.27 9.04
N LEU A 254 -2.88 20.42 8.43
CA LEU A 254 -3.59 20.72 7.19
C LEU A 254 -4.97 21.34 7.43
N ILE A 255 -5.66 20.91 8.48
CA ILE A 255 -7.05 21.29 8.78
C ILE A 255 -7.13 22.19 10.03
N GLY A 256 -6.18 22.08 10.96
CA GLY A 256 -6.21 22.82 12.23
C GLY A 256 -6.26 24.33 12.10
N LYS A 257 -5.81 24.86 10.97
CA LYS A 257 -5.90 26.31 10.66
C LYS A 257 -7.31 26.76 10.27
N ASP A 258 -8.20 25.84 9.97
CA ASP A 258 -9.59 26.15 9.57
C ASP A 258 -10.52 26.22 10.81
N PHE A 259 -10.00 25.96 12.01
CA PHE A 259 -10.76 25.98 13.27
C PHE A 259 -10.44 27.22 14.14
N GLU A 260 -9.52 28.08 13.71
CA GLU A 260 -9.24 29.38 14.32
C GLU A 260 -10.02 30.50 13.57
#